data_6cac54f3421b5d6c39c58f9933683f36
#
_entry.id   6cac54f3421b5d6c39c58f9933683f36
#
_cell.length_a   1.000
_cell.length_b   1.000
_cell.length_c   1.000
_cell.angle_alpha   90.00
_cell.angle_beta   90.00
_cell.angle_gamma   90.00
#
_symmetry.space_group_name_H-M   'P 1'
#
loop_
_entity.id
_entity.type
_entity.pdbx_description
1 polymer ?
#
loop_
_entity_poly.entity_id
_entity_poly.type
_entity_poly.pdbx_seq_one_letter_code
_entity_poly.pdbx_strand_id
1 'polypeptide(L)'
;IVMSISLLTPYTVLAQTSTEKKIDYYYEGQDEAKRDYSGGGAMVGGFASGFILGFLGWGIGYLIIGGQSVDVPRRYTTDLESNQRRDFEDGYIDYVKKKRKSKFNIGGAVGTLAIIAIFASAASDDEVAY
;
A
#
# COMPACT_ATOMS: atom_id res chain seq x y z
N ILE A 1 -53.08 22.51 -55.83
CA ILE A 1 -52.92 21.82 -54.52
C ILE A 1 -51.48 21.49 -54.41
N VAL A 2 -50.75 22.31 -53.63
CA VAL A 2 -49.31 22.09 -53.33
C VAL A 2 -49.25 21.40 -51.95
N MET A 3 -48.89 20.12 -51.93
CA MET A 3 -48.60 19.38 -50.72
C MET A 3 -47.20 19.73 -50.24
N SER A 4 -47.12 20.48 -49.16
CA SER A 4 -45.86 20.72 -48.41
C SER A 4 -45.53 19.52 -47.56
N ILE A 5 -44.53 18.74 -47.94
CA ILE A 5 -43.99 17.66 -47.14
C ILE A 5 -42.96 18.32 -46.19
N SER A 6 -43.39 18.45 -44.91
CA SER A 6 -42.48 18.84 -43.85
C SER A 6 -41.58 17.64 -43.53
N LEU A 7 -40.35 17.70 -43.95
CA LEU A 7 -39.26 16.82 -43.52
C LEU A 7 -38.97 17.10 -42.03
N LEU A 8 -39.55 16.30 -41.13
CA LEU A 8 -39.07 16.19 -39.77
C LEU A 8 -37.72 15.47 -39.77
N THR A 9 -36.65 16.25 -39.75
CA THR A 9 -35.35 15.68 -39.41
C THR A 9 -35.33 15.32 -37.93
N PRO A 10 -35.11 14.03 -37.60
CA PRO A 10 -34.88 13.68 -36.22
C PRO A 10 -33.54 14.29 -35.80
N TYR A 11 -33.60 15.30 -34.92
CA TYR A 11 -32.41 15.70 -34.18
C TYR A 11 -32.01 14.53 -33.30
N THR A 12 -31.11 13.70 -33.81
CA THR A 12 -30.31 12.82 -32.98
C THR A 12 -29.47 13.73 -32.09
N VAL A 13 -30.01 14.04 -30.92
CA VAL A 13 -29.21 14.52 -29.80
C VAL A 13 -28.25 13.38 -29.48
N LEU A 14 -27.06 13.46 -30.08
CA LEU A 14 -25.91 12.76 -29.56
C LEU A 14 -25.73 13.30 -28.13
N ALA A 15 -26.37 12.63 -27.19
CA ALA A 15 -25.94 12.70 -25.81
C ALA A 15 -24.47 12.28 -25.83
N GLN A 16 -23.58 13.26 -25.92
CA GLN A 16 -22.19 13.08 -25.52
C GLN A 16 -22.28 12.72 -24.05
N THR A 17 -22.36 11.43 -23.82
CA THR A 17 -22.00 10.86 -22.54
C THR A 17 -20.51 11.18 -22.42
N SER A 18 -20.21 12.38 -21.94
CA SER A 18 -18.94 12.66 -21.29
C SER A 18 -18.87 11.59 -20.20
N THR A 19 -18.18 10.52 -20.48
CA THR A 19 -17.68 9.63 -19.45
C THR A 19 -16.67 10.49 -18.70
N GLU A 20 -17.18 11.39 -17.88
CA GLU A 20 -16.42 12.06 -16.87
C GLU A 20 -15.84 10.92 -16.06
N LYS A 21 -14.56 10.61 -16.32
CA LYS A 21 -13.82 9.61 -15.58
C LYS A 21 -13.88 10.08 -14.13
N LYS A 22 -14.86 9.54 -13.37
CA LYS A 22 -15.01 9.84 -11.96
C LYS A 22 -13.67 9.53 -11.34
N ILE A 23 -12.93 10.56 -10.96
CA ILE A 23 -11.65 10.41 -10.29
C ILE A 23 -11.95 9.69 -9.00
N ASP A 24 -11.43 8.49 -8.87
CA ASP A 24 -11.54 7.73 -7.64
C ASP A 24 -10.37 8.14 -6.73
N TYR A 25 -10.63 9.08 -5.86
CA TYR A 25 -9.64 9.65 -4.96
C TYR A 25 -8.99 8.62 -4.05
N TYR A 26 -9.66 7.52 -3.75
CA TYR A 26 -9.07 6.43 -3.00
C TYR A 26 -7.90 5.79 -3.77
N TYR A 27 -8.08 5.49 -5.05
CA TYR A 27 -7.00 4.93 -5.87
C TYR A 27 -5.90 5.95 -6.17
N GLU A 28 -6.25 7.21 -6.32
CA GLU A 28 -5.27 8.28 -6.46
C GLU A 28 -4.39 8.40 -5.20
N GLY A 29 -4.98 8.31 -4.01
CA GLY A 29 -4.24 8.25 -2.75
C GLY A 29 -3.30 7.05 -2.67
N GLN A 30 -3.72 5.88 -3.14
CA GLN A 30 -2.85 4.70 -3.22
C GLN A 30 -1.68 4.89 -4.19
N ASP A 31 -1.92 5.50 -5.34
CA ASP A 31 -0.88 5.72 -6.36
C ASP A 31 0.18 6.73 -5.88
N GLU A 32 -0.22 7.80 -5.20
CA GLU A 32 0.72 8.73 -4.58
C GLU A 32 1.50 8.08 -3.44
N ALA A 33 0.84 7.30 -2.58
CA ALA A 33 1.51 6.53 -1.54
C ALA A 33 2.54 5.53 -2.10
N LYS A 34 2.25 4.94 -3.25
CA LYS A 34 3.16 4.02 -3.94
C LYS A 34 4.44 4.71 -4.42
N ARG A 35 4.33 5.96 -4.84
CA ARG A 35 5.48 6.77 -5.27
C ARG A 35 6.32 7.23 -4.09
N ASP A 36 5.68 7.65 -3.00
CA ASP A 36 6.34 8.23 -1.84
C ASP A 36 6.92 7.20 -0.87
N TYR A 37 6.25 6.05 -0.70
CA TYR A 37 6.59 5.10 0.35
C TYR A 37 7.37 3.88 -0.16
N SER A 38 8.64 3.80 0.18
CA SER A 38 9.51 2.66 -0.21
C SER A 38 9.37 1.44 0.72
N GLY A 39 9.02 1.64 1.98
CA GLY A 39 8.93 0.59 2.99
C GLY A 39 10.27 0.04 3.49
N GLY A 40 11.38 0.68 3.13
CA GLY A 40 12.73 0.23 3.53
C GLY A 40 12.92 0.15 5.03
N GLY A 41 12.50 1.18 5.77
CA GLY A 41 12.58 1.19 7.24
C GLY A 41 11.80 0.05 7.91
N ALA A 42 10.64 -0.31 7.38
CA ALA A 42 9.85 -1.43 7.90
C ALA A 42 10.55 -2.78 7.63
N MET A 43 11.22 -2.93 6.50
CA MET A 43 11.98 -4.14 6.18
C MET A 43 13.18 -4.32 7.11
N VAL A 44 13.93 -3.25 7.35
CA VAL A 44 15.08 -3.25 8.29
C VAL A 44 14.61 -3.53 9.72
N GLY A 45 13.52 -2.90 10.17
CA GLY A 45 12.93 -3.16 11.48
C GLY A 45 12.46 -4.61 11.64
N GLY A 46 11.84 -5.19 10.59
CA GLY A 46 11.45 -6.60 10.56
C GLY A 46 12.66 -7.53 10.66
N PHE A 47 13.72 -7.26 9.88
CA PHE A 47 14.95 -8.03 9.94
C PHE A 47 15.58 -7.99 11.34
N ALA A 48 15.76 -6.79 11.91
CA ALA A 48 16.35 -6.64 13.23
C ALA A 48 15.54 -7.36 14.32
N SER A 49 14.21 -7.24 14.31
CA SER A 49 13.35 -7.90 15.28
C SER A 49 13.37 -9.44 15.14
N GLY A 50 13.35 -9.95 13.91
CA GLY A 50 13.45 -11.37 13.62
C GLY A 50 14.81 -11.96 13.96
N PHE A 51 15.87 -11.19 13.72
CA PHE A 51 17.24 -11.62 13.99
C PHE A 51 17.58 -11.62 15.50
N ILE A 52 17.18 -10.57 16.25
CA ILE A 52 17.54 -10.43 17.67
C ILE A 52 16.66 -11.32 18.56
N LEU A 53 15.35 -11.32 18.34
CA LEU A 53 14.35 -11.96 19.18
C LEU A 53 13.67 -13.16 18.52
N GLY A 54 14.09 -13.53 17.32
CA GLY A 54 13.53 -14.62 16.54
C GLY A 54 12.03 -14.43 16.25
N PHE A 55 11.30 -15.52 16.27
CA PHE A 55 9.87 -15.55 15.96
C PHE A 55 9.01 -14.66 16.89
N LEU A 56 9.35 -14.59 18.17
CA LEU A 56 8.63 -13.74 19.14
C LEU A 56 8.80 -12.26 18.84
N GLY A 57 10.02 -11.82 18.53
CA GLY A 57 10.27 -10.42 18.17
C GLY A 57 9.59 -10.02 16.87
N TRP A 58 9.56 -10.92 15.90
CA TRP A 58 8.81 -10.71 14.67
C TRP A 58 7.31 -10.54 14.94
N GLY A 59 6.68 -11.40 15.73
CA GLY A 59 5.25 -11.31 16.05
C GLY A 59 4.88 -10.02 16.78
N ILE A 60 5.62 -9.65 17.82
CA ILE A 60 5.40 -8.40 18.58
C ILE A 60 5.62 -7.19 17.69
N GLY A 61 6.70 -7.16 16.92
CA GLY A 61 7.01 -6.08 16.00
C GLY A 61 5.94 -5.88 14.92
N TYR A 62 5.34 -6.96 14.44
CA TYR A 62 4.24 -6.91 13.47
C TYR A 62 3.00 -6.20 14.03
N LEU A 63 2.66 -6.44 15.29
CA LEU A 63 1.54 -5.75 15.94
C LEU A 63 1.83 -4.26 16.13
N ILE A 64 3.02 -3.92 16.56
CA ILE A 64 3.44 -2.52 16.77
C ILE A 64 3.41 -1.76 15.43
N ILE A 65 4.00 -2.31 14.37
CA ILE A 65 4.10 -1.61 13.09
C ILE A 65 2.74 -1.46 12.41
N GLY A 66 1.80 -2.35 12.69
CA GLY A 66 0.41 -2.25 12.22
C GLY A 66 -0.38 -1.14 12.88
N GLY A 67 -0.06 -0.79 14.12
CA GLY A 67 -0.72 0.26 14.90
C GLY A 67 -0.16 1.66 14.69
N GLN A 68 1.00 1.81 14.04
CA GLN A 68 1.58 3.12 13.80
C GLN A 68 0.72 3.98 12.88
N SER A 69 0.56 5.27 13.23
CA SER A 69 -0.10 6.26 12.39
C SER A 69 0.66 6.49 11.08
N VAL A 70 -0.08 6.89 10.07
CA VAL A 70 0.46 7.28 8.76
C VAL A 70 0.12 8.75 8.58
N ASP A 71 1.12 9.56 8.32
CA ASP A 71 0.95 10.97 8.01
C ASP A 71 0.82 11.14 6.50
N VAL A 72 -0.27 11.79 6.07
CA VAL A 72 -0.52 12.09 4.66
C VAL A 72 -0.01 13.50 4.37
N PRO A 73 0.90 13.67 3.40
CA PRO A 73 1.43 15.00 3.10
C PRO A 73 0.34 15.96 2.64
N ARG A 74 0.23 17.10 3.31
CA ARG A 74 -0.79 18.12 3.03
C ARG A 74 -0.79 18.62 1.58
N ARG A 75 0.35 18.56 0.90
CA ARG A 75 0.48 18.96 -0.52
C ARG A 75 -0.51 18.26 -1.44
N TYR A 76 -0.94 17.05 -1.10
CA TYR A 76 -1.89 16.27 -1.91
C TYR A 76 -3.36 16.56 -1.58
N THR A 77 -3.63 17.16 -0.43
CA THR A 77 -5.01 17.29 0.07
C THR A 77 -5.48 18.74 0.18
N THR A 78 -4.62 19.72 -0.15
CA THR A 78 -4.93 21.16 0.02
C THR A 78 -6.09 21.59 -0.86
N ASP A 79 -6.16 21.11 -2.09
CA ASP A 79 -7.15 21.53 -3.09
C ASP A 79 -8.37 20.59 -3.17
N LEU A 80 -8.45 19.59 -2.29
CA LEU A 80 -9.53 18.61 -2.27
C LEU A 80 -10.67 19.05 -1.35
N GLU A 81 -11.90 18.78 -1.76
CA GLU A 81 -13.08 18.92 -0.91
C GLU A 81 -13.05 17.87 0.23
N SER A 82 -13.83 18.10 1.29
CA SER A 82 -13.76 17.29 2.52
C SER A 82 -14.01 15.80 2.31
N ASN A 83 -14.92 15.41 1.41
CA ASN A 83 -15.19 14.02 1.05
C ASN A 83 -14.06 13.42 0.21
N GLN A 84 -13.60 14.16 -0.80
CA GLN A 84 -12.49 13.76 -1.67
C GLN A 84 -11.20 13.58 -0.89
N ARG A 85 -10.94 14.49 0.06
CA ARG A 85 -9.80 14.41 0.97
C ARG A 85 -9.83 13.15 1.80
N ARG A 86 -10.98 12.81 2.38
CA ARG A 86 -11.12 11.59 3.18
C ARG A 86 -10.84 10.35 2.37
N ASP A 87 -11.44 10.23 1.18
CA ASP A 87 -11.24 9.09 0.29
C ASP A 87 -9.76 8.97 -0.10
N PHE A 88 -9.11 10.08 -0.42
CA PHE A 88 -7.67 10.11 -0.73
C PHE A 88 -6.81 9.67 0.45
N GLU A 89 -7.05 10.24 1.65
CA GLU A 89 -6.32 9.91 2.87
C GLU A 89 -6.48 8.43 3.23
N ASP A 90 -7.68 7.88 3.13
CA ASP A 90 -7.96 6.47 3.38
C ASP A 90 -7.18 5.57 2.40
N GLY A 91 -7.18 5.89 1.12
CA GLY A 91 -6.41 5.16 0.12
C GLY A 91 -4.89 5.20 0.36
N TYR A 92 -4.37 6.37 0.68
CA TYR A 92 -2.96 6.57 1.01
C TYR A 92 -2.54 5.77 2.25
N ILE A 93 -3.31 5.89 3.33
CA ILE A 93 -3.06 5.22 4.61
C ILE A 93 -3.11 3.70 4.44
N ASP A 94 -4.11 3.18 3.74
CA ASP A 94 -4.27 1.75 3.51
C ASP A 94 -3.09 1.16 2.73
N TYR A 95 -2.65 1.84 1.69
CA TYR A 95 -1.49 1.42 0.92
C TYR A 95 -0.23 1.37 1.78
N VAL A 96 0.07 2.45 2.52
CA VAL A 96 1.25 2.53 3.38
C VAL A 96 1.23 1.45 4.46
N LYS A 97 0.10 1.26 5.15
CA LYS A 97 -0.04 0.22 6.19
C LYS A 97 0.16 -1.18 5.62
N LYS A 98 -0.46 -1.49 4.48
CA LYS A 98 -0.31 -2.77 3.79
C LYS A 98 1.13 -3.01 3.36
N LYS A 99 1.76 -2.02 2.75
CA LYS A 99 3.15 -2.11 2.30
C LYS A 99 4.12 -2.25 3.47
N ARG A 100 3.90 -1.49 4.54
CA ARG A 100 4.69 -1.55 5.79
C ARG A 100 4.65 -2.94 6.40
N LYS A 101 3.46 -3.51 6.58
CA LYS A 101 3.29 -4.88 7.10
C LYS A 101 3.95 -5.93 6.21
N SER A 102 3.79 -5.82 4.88
CA SER A 102 4.40 -6.74 3.93
C SER A 102 5.93 -6.68 4.00
N LYS A 103 6.51 -5.49 3.99
CA LYS A 103 7.98 -5.33 4.07
C LYS A 103 8.54 -5.77 5.41
N PHE A 104 7.84 -5.50 6.51
CA PHE A 104 8.19 -5.98 7.84
C PHE A 104 8.20 -7.50 7.90
N ASN A 105 7.18 -8.17 7.35
CA ASN A 105 7.12 -9.64 7.31
C ASN A 105 8.28 -10.24 6.50
N ILE A 106 8.61 -9.67 5.36
CA ILE A 106 9.75 -10.14 4.55
C ILE A 106 11.05 -10.00 5.37
N GLY A 107 11.27 -8.83 5.99
CA GLY A 107 12.44 -8.61 6.83
C GLY A 107 12.50 -9.59 8.02
N GLY A 108 11.39 -9.76 8.73
CA GLY A 108 11.28 -10.66 9.87
C GLY A 108 11.54 -12.12 9.52
N ALA A 109 10.99 -12.60 8.42
CA ALA A 109 11.25 -13.96 7.94
C ALA A 109 12.73 -14.17 7.60
N VAL A 110 13.34 -13.23 6.87
CA VAL A 110 14.77 -13.30 6.53
C VAL A 110 15.64 -13.22 7.79
N GLY A 111 15.32 -12.34 8.74
CA GLY A 111 16.07 -12.23 10.00
C GLY A 111 15.98 -13.52 10.84
N THR A 112 14.80 -14.12 10.93
CA THR A 112 14.60 -15.37 11.66
C THR A 112 15.36 -16.55 11.00
N LEU A 113 15.32 -16.64 9.68
CA LEU A 113 16.08 -17.67 8.96
C LEU A 113 17.59 -17.50 9.11
N ALA A 114 18.08 -16.27 9.12
CA ALA A 114 19.50 -15.99 9.33
C ALA A 114 19.98 -16.45 10.71
N ILE A 115 19.23 -16.19 11.78
CA ILE A 115 19.60 -16.65 13.12
C ILE A 115 19.54 -18.17 13.24
N ILE A 116 18.54 -18.82 12.65
CA ILE A 116 18.45 -20.30 12.63
C ILE A 116 19.67 -20.90 11.90
N ALA A 117 20.08 -20.34 10.77
CA ALA A 117 21.24 -20.81 10.03
C ALA A 117 22.54 -20.67 10.85
N ILE A 118 22.71 -19.59 11.60
CA ILE A 118 23.86 -19.41 12.50
C ILE A 118 23.88 -20.48 13.59
N PHE A 119 22.75 -20.73 14.26
CA PHE A 119 22.69 -21.77 15.29
C PHE A 119 22.90 -23.17 14.73
N ALA A 120 22.37 -23.46 13.55
CA ALA A 120 22.56 -24.76 12.91
C ALA A 120 24.02 -25.00 12.54
N SER A 121 24.74 -23.99 12.03
CA SER A 121 26.16 -24.11 11.72
C SER A 121 27.03 -24.31 12.97
N ALA A 122 26.73 -23.55 14.06
CA ALA A 122 27.45 -23.71 15.31
C ALA A 122 27.27 -25.11 15.93
N ALA A 123 26.05 -25.69 15.84
CA ALA A 123 25.79 -27.04 16.33
C ALA A 123 26.49 -28.14 15.53
N SER A 124 26.78 -27.89 14.24
CA SER A 124 27.49 -28.86 13.39
C SER A 124 29.00 -28.94 13.66
N ASP A 125 29.58 -27.88 14.20
CA ASP A 125 31.02 -27.83 14.50
C ASP A 125 31.38 -28.60 15.79
N ASP A 126 30.40 -28.81 16.68
CA ASP A 126 30.61 -29.58 17.91
C ASP A 126 30.65 -31.11 17.69
N GLU A 127 30.17 -31.60 16.54
CA GLU A 127 30.10 -33.05 16.23
C GLU A 127 31.40 -33.62 15.62
N VAL A 128 32.37 -32.78 15.27
CA VAL A 128 33.62 -33.20 14.59
C VAL A 128 34.80 -33.35 15.58
N ALA A 129 34.56 -33.18 16.87
CA ALA A 129 35.64 -33.17 17.89
C ALA A 129 35.82 -34.54 18.64
N TYR A 130 35.64 -35.70 17.94
CA TYR A 130 35.95 -37.02 18.52
C TYR A 130 36.86 -37.82 17.57
#